data_f51bdc7463cb256468ba742d9f10151d
#
_entry.id   f51bdc7463cb256468ba742d9f10151d
#
_cell.length_a   1.000
_cell.length_b   1.000
_cell.length_c   1.000
_cell.angle_alpha   90.00
_cell.angle_beta   90.00
_cell.angle_gamma   90.00
#
_symmetry.space_group_name_H-M   'P 1'
#
loop_
_entity.id
_entity.type
_entity.pdbx_description
1 polymer ?
#
loop_
_entity_poly.entity_id
_entity_poly.type
_entity_poly.pdbx_seq_one_letter_code
_entity_poly.pdbx_strand_id
1 'polypeptide(L)'
;SRTLFALNFAKKSQTRRYILCEGNLDAISMHQAGFTTAVAGCGTALTAEQVKILSEYADEVVLCYDSDEAGQKATRRAISLLSASPLKISVLNIPDAKDPDEFIKKFGAERFEMLLNGSNNAIEYELLQAKGKYDIATPDGRLNYIKDAIGVLAGRITPTERDVYAGRLAEETDVAKPAILNQLDAAIRARGRRAEKERERRLLEE
;
A
#
# COMPACT_ATOMS: atom_id res chain seq x y z
N SER A 1 -14.66 -7.26 -12.66
CA SER A 1 -15.59 -6.11 -12.61
C SER A 1 -14.95 -4.88 -13.25
N ARG A 2 -15.72 -4.08 -13.97
CA ARG A 2 -15.28 -2.80 -14.56
C ARG A 2 -15.89 -1.59 -13.84
N THR A 3 -16.56 -1.80 -12.72
CA THR A 3 -17.26 -0.75 -11.98
C THR A 3 -16.66 -0.60 -10.59
N LEU A 4 -16.71 0.63 -10.08
CA LEU A 4 -16.44 0.97 -8.69
C LEU A 4 -17.72 1.54 -8.10
N PHE A 5 -18.12 1.03 -6.95
CA PHE A 5 -19.23 1.55 -6.19
C PHE A 5 -18.96 2.99 -5.76
N ALA A 6 -19.96 3.85 -5.80
CA ALA A 6 -19.93 5.27 -5.43
C ALA A 6 -18.97 6.16 -6.25
N LEU A 7 -18.35 5.64 -7.33
CA LEU A 7 -17.47 6.45 -8.20
C LEU A 7 -18.16 7.67 -8.79
N ASN A 8 -19.45 7.57 -9.12
CA ASN A 8 -20.26 8.68 -9.63
C ASN A 8 -20.37 9.85 -8.65
N PHE A 9 -20.26 9.61 -7.36
CA PHE A 9 -20.20 10.65 -6.32
C PHE A 9 -18.77 11.16 -6.17
N ALA A 10 -17.78 10.26 -6.07
CA ALA A 10 -16.39 10.61 -5.89
C ALA A 10 -15.85 11.53 -6.99
N LYS A 11 -16.29 11.35 -8.24
CA LYS A 11 -15.95 12.22 -9.39
C LYS A 11 -16.39 13.68 -9.23
N LYS A 12 -17.35 13.97 -8.37
CA LYS A 12 -17.86 15.33 -8.13
C LYS A 12 -17.03 16.08 -7.08
N SER A 13 -16.15 15.38 -6.38
CA SER A 13 -15.26 15.97 -5.40
C SER A 13 -14.17 16.78 -6.08
N GLN A 14 -13.74 17.87 -5.42
CA GLN A 14 -12.61 18.68 -5.88
C GLN A 14 -11.27 18.02 -5.57
N THR A 15 -11.21 17.14 -4.56
CA THR A 15 -10.00 16.40 -4.24
C THR A 15 -9.87 15.15 -5.11
N ARG A 16 -8.64 14.89 -5.56
CA ARG A 16 -8.28 13.70 -6.33
C ARG A 16 -7.64 12.61 -5.45
N ARG A 17 -7.86 12.69 -4.15
CA ARG A 17 -7.47 11.68 -3.17
C ARG A 17 -8.68 10.79 -2.86
N TYR A 18 -8.68 9.55 -3.36
CA TYR A 18 -9.80 8.63 -3.21
C TYR A 18 -9.50 7.61 -2.12
N ILE A 19 -10.56 7.21 -1.39
CA ILE A 19 -10.50 6.18 -0.37
C ILE A 19 -11.07 4.91 -0.96
N LEU A 20 -10.27 3.85 -1.05
CA LEU A 20 -10.70 2.56 -1.56
C LEU A 20 -11.02 1.63 -0.41
N CYS A 21 -12.30 1.36 -0.21
CA CYS A 21 -12.85 0.46 0.79
C CYS A 21 -12.97 -0.97 0.27
N GLU A 22 -13.03 -1.95 1.17
CA GLU A 22 -13.23 -3.34 0.82
C GLU A 22 -14.69 -3.58 0.36
N GLY A 23 -15.64 -3.15 1.15
CA GLY A 23 -17.07 -3.36 0.94
C GLY A 23 -17.84 -2.10 0.55
N ASN A 24 -19.01 -2.32 -0.07
CA ASN A 24 -19.93 -1.23 -0.43
C ASN A 24 -20.52 -0.55 0.82
N LEU A 25 -20.73 -1.31 1.89
CA LEU A 25 -21.26 -0.77 3.15
C LEU A 25 -20.27 0.19 3.80
N ASP A 26 -18.97 -0.11 3.75
CA ASP A 26 -17.93 0.80 4.24
C ASP A 26 -17.93 2.11 3.47
N ALA A 27 -18.03 2.04 2.12
CA ALA A 27 -18.13 3.24 1.30
C ALA A 27 -19.38 4.06 1.63
N ILE A 28 -20.54 3.42 1.89
CA ILE A 28 -21.78 4.10 2.31
C ILE A 28 -21.59 4.81 3.64
N SER A 29 -21.03 4.10 4.62
CA SER A 29 -20.77 4.65 5.95
C SER A 29 -19.81 5.85 5.88
N MET A 30 -18.78 5.75 5.06
CA MET A 30 -17.86 6.84 4.80
C MET A 30 -18.55 8.05 4.18
N HIS A 31 -19.41 7.85 3.18
CA HIS A 31 -20.17 8.94 2.57
C HIS A 31 -21.11 9.61 3.60
N GLN A 32 -21.76 8.84 4.46
CA GLN A 32 -22.59 9.37 5.55
C GLN A 32 -21.79 10.22 6.54
N ALA A 33 -20.52 9.86 6.75
CA ALA A 33 -19.60 10.61 7.60
C ALA A 33 -18.91 11.81 6.90
N GLY A 34 -19.24 12.08 5.62
CA GLY A 34 -18.70 13.21 4.85
C GLY A 34 -17.53 12.88 3.94
N PHE A 35 -17.03 11.65 3.92
CA PHE A 35 -15.90 11.23 3.07
C PHE A 35 -16.40 10.84 1.67
N THR A 36 -16.76 11.83 0.87
CA THR A 36 -17.44 11.65 -0.44
C THR A 36 -16.55 11.09 -1.54
N THR A 37 -15.26 10.89 -1.30
CA THR A 37 -14.32 10.24 -2.23
C THR A 37 -14.14 8.74 -1.98
N ALA A 38 -14.92 8.17 -1.05
CA ALA A 38 -14.89 6.74 -0.78
C ALA A 38 -15.53 5.96 -1.94
N VAL A 39 -14.83 4.90 -2.38
CA VAL A 39 -15.27 3.98 -3.44
C VAL A 39 -14.99 2.53 -3.02
N ALA A 40 -15.69 1.57 -3.62
CA ALA A 40 -15.45 0.15 -3.32
C ALA A 40 -15.47 -0.73 -4.57
N GLY A 41 -14.86 -1.92 -4.47
CA GLY A 41 -14.67 -2.87 -5.56
C GLY A 41 -15.88 -3.75 -5.90
N CYS A 42 -17.09 -3.46 -5.38
CA CYS A 42 -18.33 -4.23 -5.60
C CYS A 42 -18.24 -5.71 -5.19
N GLY A 43 -17.71 -5.99 -4.02
CA GLY A 43 -17.67 -7.34 -3.44
C GLY A 43 -16.67 -8.29 -4.10
N THR A 44 -15.75 -7.78 -4.89
CA THR A 44 -14.68 -8.53 -5.54
C THR A 44 -13.32 -7.90 -5.28
N ALA A 45 -12.26 -8.69 -5.34
CA ALA A 45 -10.90 -8.16 -5.30
C ALA A 45 -10.70 -7.09 -6.39
N LEU A 46 -9.85 -6.10 -6.11
CA LEU A 46 -9.49 -5.04 -7.06
C LEU A 46 -8.97 -5.64 -8.37
N THR A 47 -9.41 -5.10 -9.51
CA THR A 47 -9.00 -5.54 -10.85
C THR A 47 -8.15 -4.49 -11.58
N ALA A 48 -7.39 -4.92 -12.59
CA ALA A 48 -6.59 -4.00 -13.41
C ALA A 48 -7.45 -2.94 -14.12
N GLU A 49 -8.67 -3.29 -14.54
CA GLU A 49 -9.61 -2.35 -15.14
C GLU A 49 -10.08 -1.29 -14.14
N GLN A 50 -10.32 -1.68 -12.90
CA GLN A 50 -10.66 -0.72 -11.83
C GLN A 50 -9.49 0.21 -11.49
N VAL A 51 -8.25 -0.31 -11.49
CA VAL A 51 -7.04 0.52 -11.33
C VAL A 51 -6.93 1.54 -12.46
N LYS A 52 -7.17 1.14 -13.71
CA LYS A 52 -7.19 2.07 -14.85
C LYS A 52 -8.21 3.19 -14.66
N ILE A 53 -9.43 2.84 -14.23
CA ILE A 53 -10.48 3.83 -13.94
C ILE A 53 -10.06 4.78 -12.80
N LEU A 54 -9.49 4.24 -11.71
CA LEU A 54 -8.99 5.07 -10.60
C LEU A 54 -7.93 6.06 -11.10
N SER A 55 -7.01 5.62 -11.97
CA SER A 55 -5.94 6.47 -12.52
C SER A 55 -6.45 7.62 -13.39
N GLU A 56 -7.66 7.54 -13.95
CA GLU A 56 -8.28 8.62 -14.70
C GLU A 56 -8.80 9.74 -13.78
N TYR A 57 -9.23 9.41 -12.55
CA TYR A 57 -9.95 10.33 -11.68
C TYR A 57 -9.21 10.68 -10.39
N ALA A 58 -8.24 9.89 -9.97
CA ALA A 58 -7.47 10.10 -8.75
C ALA A 58 -5.99 10.36 -9.05
N ASP A 59 -5.32 11.05 -8.13
CA ASP A 59 -3.86 11.19 -8.06
C ASP A 59 -3.30 10.34 -6.91
N GLU A 60 -4.11 10.14 -5.88
CA GLU A 60 -3.79 9.31 -4.73
C GLU A 60 -4.97 8.37 -4.40
N VAL A 61 -4.64 7.12 -4.06
CA VAL A 61 -5.57 6.14 -3.51
C VAL A 61 -5.12 5.76 -2.11
N VAL A 62 -5.99 5.96 -1.13
CA VAL A 62 -5.81 5.49 0.25
C VAL A 62 -6.56 4.18 0.39
N LEU A 63 -5.84 3.09 0.58
CA LEU A 63 -6.41 1.78 0.87
C LEU A 63 -6.93 1.76 2.30
N CYS A 64 -8.21 1.48 2.47
CA CYS A 64 -8.91 1.42 3.73
C CYS A 64 -9.69 0.12 3.82
N TYR A 65 -8.96 -0.98 4.00
CA TYR A 65 -9.49 -2.34 4.10
C TYR A 65 -9.51 -2.79 5.56
N ASP A 66 -10.21 -3.89 5.83
CA ASP A 66 -10.33 -4.47 7.16
C ASP A 66 -8.95 -4.76 7.78
N SER A 67 -8.84 -4.64 9.09
CA SER A 67 -7.58 -4.86 9.82
C SER A 67 -7.26 -6.34 10.05
N ASP A 68 -8.16 -7.26 9.72
CA ASP A 68 -7.97 -8.70 9.86
C ASP A 68 -6.98 -9.28 8.81
N GLU A 69 -6.67 -10.57 8.94
CA GLU A 69 -5.73 -11.25 8.04
C GLU A 69 -6.19 -11.24 6.57
N ALA A 70 -7.49 -11.34 6.32
CA ALA A 70 -8.07 -11.31 4.98
C ALA A 70 -7.92 -9.92 4.35
N GLY A 71 -8.26 -8.85 5.09
CA GLY A 71 -8.08 -7.47 4.66
C GLY A 71 -6.61 -7.09 4.45
N GLN A 72 -5.69 -7.56 5.29
CA GLN A 72 -4.25 -7.38 5.08
C GLN A 72 -3.76 -8.06 3.80
N LYS A 73 -4.28 -9.25 3.48
CA LYS A 73 -3.97 -9.94 2.22
C LYS A 73 -4.56 -9.21 1.02
N ALA A 74 -5.77 -8.69 1.14
CA ALA A 74 -6.40 -7.85 0.12
C ALA A 74 -5.61 -6.55 -0.09
N THR A 75 -5.16 -5.89 0.97
CA THR A 75 -4.30 -4.70 0.92
C THR A 75 -3.01 -4.97 0.15
N ARG A 76 -2.29 -6.04 0.44
CA ARG A 76 -1.05 -6.40 -0.29
C ARG A 76 -1.30 -6.63 -1.78
N ARG A 77 -2.42 -7.28 -2.14
CA ARG A 77 -2.82 -7.48 -3.54
C ARG A 77 -3.14 -6.14 -4.23
N ALA A 78 -3.88 -5.27 -3.54
CA ALA A 78 -4.23 -3.95 -4.05
C ALA A 78 -2.99 -3.09 -4.29
N ILE A 79 -2.03 -3.06 -3.35
CA ILE A 79 -0.74 -2.38 -3.52
C ILE A 79 -0.01 -2.90 -4.76
N SER A 80 0.08 -4.22 -4.93
CA SER A 80 0.76 -4.83 -6.09
C SER A 80 0.14 -4.41 -7.41
N LEU A 81 -1.20 -4.36 -7.51
CA LEU A 81 -1.90 -3.91 -8.71
C LEU A 81 -1.75 -2.40 -8.96
N LEU A 82 -1.92 -1.59 -7.93
CA LEU A 82 -1.82 -0.14 -8.01
C LEU A 82 -0.39 0.33 -8.31
N SER A 83 0.65 -0.42 -7.88
CA SER A 83 2.06 -0.07 -8.14
C SER A 83 2.45 -0.10 -9.62
N ALA A 84 1.62 -0.68 -10.49
CA ALA A 84 1.78 -0.62 -11.95
C ALA A 84 1.16 0.64 -12.57
N SER A 85 0.53 1.50 -11.79
CA SER A 85 -0.12 2.75 -12.19
C SER A 85 0.67 3.98 -11.70
N PRO A 86 0.38 5.19 -12.19
CA PRO A 86 1.00 6.43 -11.72
C PRO A 86 0.45 6.93 -10.38
N LEU A 87 -0.51 6.22 -9.77
CA LEU A 87 -1.18 6.63 -8.55
C LEU A 87 -0.22 6.60 -7.35
N LYS A 88 -0.30 7.62 -6.52
CA LYS A 88 0.27 7.57 -5.18
C LYS A 88 -0.59 6.62 -4.32
N ILE A 89 0.05 5.71 -3.62
CA ILE A 89 -0.62 4.69 -2.81
C ILE A 89 -0.31 4.96 -1.34
N SER A 90 -1.36 5.15 -0.57
CA SER A 90 -1.31 5.22 0.89
C SER A 90 -2.16 4.13 1.51
N VAL A 91 -1.83 3.70 2.70
CA VAL A 91 -2.56 2.67 3.45
C VAL A 91 -2.98 3.23 4.79
N LEU A 92 -4.25 3.13 5.09
CA LEU A 92 -4.81 3.48 6.38
C LEU A 92 -4.78 2.23 7.27
N ASN A 93 -4.08 2.34 8.40
CA ASN A 93 -4.19 1.35 9.47
C ASN A 93 -5.19 1.84 10.49
N ILE A 94 -6.26 1.08 10.72
CA ILE A 94 -7.33 1.44 11.65
C ILE A 94 -7.02 0.78 13.00
N PRO A 95 -6.63 1.55 14.02
CA PRO A 95 -6.43 1.01 15.36
C PRO A 95 -7.77 0.89 16.09
N ASP A 96 -7.89 -0.07 16.99
CA ASP A 96 -9.00 -0.21 17.94
C ASP A 96 -10.39 -0.42 17.32
N ALA A 97 -10.46 -0.72 16.00
CA ALA A 97 -11.67 -1.07 15.28
C ALA A 97 -11.36 -2.05 14.15
N LYS A 98 -12.36 -2.81 13.74
CA LYS A 98 -12.24 -3.82 12.70
C LYS A 98 -12.22 -3.18 11.30
N ASP A 99 -13.08 -2.20 11.10
CA ASP A 99 -13.35 -1.56 9.81
C ASP A 99 -13.60 -0.05 10.00
N PRO A 100 -13.68 0.71 8.88
CA PRO A 100 -13.93 2.16 8.94
C PRO A 100 -15.25 2.54 9.60
N ASP A 101 -16.31 1.75 9.38
CA ASP A 101 -17.64 2.02 9.92
C ASP A 101 -17.62 1.95 11.46
N GLU A 102 -17.04 0.88 12.01
CA GLU A 102 -16.88 0.73 13.45
C GLU A 102 -16.04 1.87 14.05
N PHE A 103 -14.94 2.24 13.38
CA PHE A 103 -14.08 3.31 13.86
C PHE A 103 -14.82 4.65 13.91
N ILE A 104 -15.53 5.01 12.84
CA ILE A 104 -16.29 6.28 12.77
C ILE A 104 -17.40 6.31 13.80
N LYS A 105 -18.13 5.21 14.00
CA LYS A 105 -19.19 5.11 15.03
C LYS A 105 -18.63 5.27 16.44
N LYS A 106 -17.44 4.74 16.69
CA LYS A 106 -16.81 4.73 18.02
C LYS A 106 -16.09 6.02 18.35
N PHE A 107 -15.42 6.63 17.38
CA PHE A 107 -14.49 7.73 17.61
C PHE A 107 -14.84 9.03 16.86
N GLY A 108 -15.81 8.99 15.95
CA GLY A 108 -16.26 10.13 15.17
C GLY A 108 -15.48 10.39 13.90
N ALA A 109 -16.09 11.18 13.00
CA ALA A 109 -15.52 11.51 11.67
C ALA A 109 -14.25 12.35 11.76
N GLU A 110 -14.17 13.30 12.70
CA GLU A 110 -12.98 14.16 12.88
C GLU A 110 -11.74 13.32 13.20
N ARG A 111 -11.88 12.32 14.08
CA ARG A 111 -10.75 11.45 14.45
C ARG A 111 -10.36 10.53 13.30
N PHE A 112 -11.32 10.10 12.49
CA PHE A 112 -11.03 9.37 11.26
C PHE A 112 -10.30 10.24 10.23
N GLU A 113 -10.66 11.51 10.08
CA GLU A 113 -9.95 12.44 9.20
C GLU A 113 -8.50 12.65 9.62
N MET A 114 -8.24 12.79 10.92
CA MET A 114 -6.87 12.86 11.45
C MET A 114 -6.08 11.59 11.11
N LEU A 115 -6.71 10.42 11.26
CA LEU A 115 -6.11 9.13 10.92
C LEU A 115 -5.83 9.04 9.42
N LEU A 116 -6.77 9.47 8.58
CA LEU A 116 -6.64 9.51 7.13
C LEU A 116 -5.46 10.39 6.69
N ASN A 117 -5.27 11.54 7.34
CA ASN A 117 -4.17 12.45 7.05
C ASN A 117 -2.80 11.90 7.52
N GLY A 118 -2.79 11.02 8.51
CA GLY A 118 -1.61 10.29 8.98
C GLY A 118 -1.36 8.94 8.28
N SER A 119 -2.10 8.63 7.19
CA SER A 119 -1.93 7.35 6.49
C SER A 119 -0.51 7.17 5.96
N ASN A 120 0.02 5.96 6.11
CA ASN A 120 1.35 5.60 5.66
C ASN A 120 1.38 5.39 4.13
N ASN A 121 2.49 5.75 3.48
CA ASN A 121 2.69 5.29 2.11
C ASN A 121 2.83 3.76 2.07
N ALA A 122 2.60 3.16 0.90
CA ALA A 122 2.58 1.71 0.76
C ALA A 122 3.90 1.03 1.19
N ILE A 123 5.04 1.68 0.98
CA ILE A 123 6.36 1.18 1.38
C ILE A 123 6.45 1.12 2.91
N GLU A 124 6.09 2.21 3.59
CA GLU A 124 6.08 2.27 5.05
C GLU A 124 5.17 1.21 5.67
N TYR A 125 3.97 1.05 5.12
CA TYR A 125 3.04 0.01 5.57
C TYR A 125 3.67 -1.39 5.44
N GLU A 126 4.24 -1.72 4.28
CA GLU A 126 4.84 -3.03 4.05
C GLU A 126 6.09 -3.27 4.93
N LEU A 127 6.90 -2.23 5.18
CA LEU A 127 8.04 -2.31 6.11
C LEU A 127 7.59 -2.57 7.55
N LEU A 128 6.53 -1.90 8.02
CA LEU A 128 5.95 -2.15 9.33
C LEU A 128 5.40 -3.59 9.44
N GLN A 129 4.71 -4.08 8.40
CA GLN A 129 4.23 -5.46 8.34
C GLN A 129 5.40 -6.46 8.33
N ALA A 130 6.48 -6.19 7.61
CA ALA A 130 7.67 -7.03 7.60
C ALA A 130 8.33 -7.08 8.99
N LYS A 131 8.48 -5.92 9.64
CA LYS A 131 9.06 -5.81 10.98
C LYS A 131 8.28 -6.59 12.03
N GLY A 132 6.95 -6.53 11.97
CA GLY A 132 6.06 -7.22 12.92
C GLY A 132 6.09 -8.75 12.86
N LYS A 133 6.68 -9.35 11.81
CA LYS A 133 6.81 -10.80 11.68
C LYS A 133 7.98 -11.39 12.46
N TYR A 134 8.96 -10.58 12.84
CA TYR A 134 10.24 -11.05 13.35
C TYR A 134 10.61 -10.39 14.67
N ASP A 135 11.20 -11.17 15.56
CA ASP A 135 11.85 -10.63 16.76
C ASP A 135 13.22 -10.04 16.40
N ILE A 136 13.27 -8.73 16.18
CA ILE A 136 14.50 -8.02 15.81
C ILE A 136 15.53 -7.92 16.95
N ALA A 137 15.22 -8.37 18.17
CA ALA A 137 16.21 -8.52 19.24
C ALA A 137 17.16 -9.70 18.94
N THR A 138 16.69 -10.70 18.16
CA THR A 138 17.50 -11.86 17.79
C THR A 138 18.27 -11.61 16.47
N PRO A 139 19.49 -12.19 16.31
CA PRO A 139 20.23 -12.08 15.05
C PRO A 139 19.47 -12.59 13.84
N ASP A 140 18.80 -13.75 13.96
CA ASP A 140 18.00 -14.34 12.87
C ASP A 140 16.79 -13.48 12.51
N GLY A 141 16.10 -12.93 13.52
CA GLY A 141 14.99 -12.01 13.30
C GLY A 141 15.42 -10.75 12.55
N ARG A 142 16.57 -10.17 12.92
CA ARG A 142 17.15 -9.02 12.19
C ARG A 142 17.46 -9.34 10.75
N LEU A 143 18.11 -10.46 10.48
CA LEU A 143 18.47 -10.89 9.12
C LEU A 143 17.23 -11.13 8.26
N ASN A 144 16.21 -11.80 8.81
CA ASN A 144 14.95 -12.05 8.11
C ASN A 144 14.17 -10.76 7.84
N TYR A 145 14.12 -9.84 8.81
CA TYR A 145 13.52 -8.53 8.62
C TYR A 145 14.24 -7.73 7.52
N ILE A 146 15.57 -7.65 7.53
CA ILE A 146 16.35 -6.97 6.48
C ILE A 146 16.05 -7.57 5.12
N LYS A 147 16.02 -8.90 5.00
CA LYS A 147 15.71 -9.58 3.74
C LYS A 147 14.32 -9.22 3.19
N ASP A 148 13.30 -9.24 4.04
CA ASP A 148 11.94 -8.87 3.65
C ASP A 148 11.86 -7.37 3.29
N ALA A 149 12.46 -6.50 4.10
CA ALA A 149 12.53 -5.06 3.85
C ALA A 149 13.20 -4.73 2.51
N ILE A 150 14.33 -5.37 2.20
CA ILE A 150 15.00 -5.23 0.91
C ILE A 150 14.07 -5.67 -0.23
N GLY A 151 13.31 -6.75 -0.05
CA GLY A 151 12.32 -7.22 -1.02
C GLY A 151 11.23 -6.18 -1.30
N VAL A 152 10.77 -5.47 -0.26
CA VAL A 152 9.79 -4.37 -0.39
C VAL A 152 10.38 -3.18 -1.15
N LEU A 153 11.60 -2.78 -0.82
CA LEU A 153 12.26 -1.59 -1.35
C LEU A 153 12.74 -1.77 -2.80
N ALA A 154 13.21 -2.97 -3.18
CA ALA A 154 13.88 -3.20 -4.44
C ALA A 154 13.01 -2.85 -5.66
N GLY A 155 13.44 -1.86 -6.44
CA GLY A 155 12.79 -1.42 -7.68
C GLY A 155 11.54 -0.56 -7.48
N ARG A 156 11.34 -0.01 -6.27
CA ARG A 156 10.20 0.87 -5.94
C ARG A 156 10.65 2.23 -5.40
N ILE A 157 11.93 2.41 -5.19
CA ILE A 157 12.53 3.58 -4.54
C ILE A 157 13.50 4.29 -5.47
N THR A 158 13.60 5.60 -5.31
CA THR A 158 14.60 6.44 -5.95
C THR A 158 16.00 6.27 -5.32
N PRO A 159 17.09 6.72 -5.97
CA PRO A 159 18.41 6.68 -5.37
C PRO A 159 18.52 7.39 -4.01
N THR A 160 17.79 8.51 -3.83
CA THR A 160 17.77 9.25 -2.55
C THR A 160 17.03 8.46 -1.46
N GLU A 161 15.85 7.92 -1.78
CA GLU A 161 15.10 7.08 -0.85
C GLU A 161 15.89 5.83 -0.46
N ARG A 162 16.68 5.26 -1.38
CA ARG A 162 17.58 4.14 -1.10
C ARG A 162 18.52 4.44 0.07
N ASP A 163 19.14 5.61 0.06
CA ASP A 163 20.08 6.00 1.09
C ASP A 163 19.38 6.24 2.44
N VAL A 164 18.20 6.85 2.42
CA VAL A 164 17.36 7.11 3.60
C VAL A 164 16.89 5.79 4.23
N TYR A 165 16.29 4.89 3.44
CA TYR A 165 15.80 3.60 3.96
C TYR A 165 16.92 2.69 4.42
N ALA A 166 18.07 2.69 3.75
CA ALA A 166 19.23 1.92 4.21
C ALA A 166 19.77 2.45 5.56
N GLY A 167 19.79 3.76 5.78
CA GLY A 167 20.13 4.36 7.07
C GLY A 167 19.18 3.93 8.17
N ARG A 168 17.87 4.04 7.92
CA ARG A 168 16.84 3.60 8.86
C ARG A 168 16.96 2.12 9.22
N LEU A 169 17.10 1.23 8.24
CA LEU A 169 17.28 -0.19 8.48
C LEU A 169 18.55 -0.48 9.30
N ALA A 170 19.65 0.27 9.04
CA ALA A 170 20.89 0.16 9.80
C ALA A 170 20.69 0.49 11.29
N GLU A 171 19.98 1.59 11.58
CA GLU A 171 19.66 2.01 12.94
C GLU A 171 18.72 1.01 13.64
N GLU A 172 17.69 0.54 12.94
CA GLU A 172 16.70 -0.40 13.52
C GLU A 172 17.28 -1.78 13.81
N THR A 173 18.28 -2.24 13.05
CA THR A 173 18.80 -3.60 13.12
C THR A 173 20.22 -3.71 13.67
N ASP A 174 20.85 -2.58 13.95
CA ASP A 174 22.26 -2.53 14.38
C ASP A 174 23.20 -3.22 13.38
N VAL A 175 22.93 -3.06 12.09
CA VAL A 175 23.74 -3.57 10.97
C VAL A 175 24.33 -2.42 10.21
N ALA A 176 25.61 -2.50 9.83
CA ALA A 176 26.28 -1.43 9.12
C ALA A 176 25.57 -1.03 7.81
N LYS A 177 25.26 0.25 7.64
CA LYS A 177 24.57 0.80 6.44
C LYS A 177 25.19 0.33 5.11
N PRO A 178 26.54 0.27 4.94
CA PRO A 178 27.13 -0.23 3.70
C PRO A 178 26.75 -1.67 3.39
N ALA A 179 26.57 -2.54 4.38
CA ALA A 179 26.15 -3.92 4.17
C ALA A 179 24.71 -3.98 3.63
N ILE A 180 23.82 -3.16 4.18
CA ILE A 180 22.43 -3.04 3.72
C ILE A 180 22.37 -2.47 2.29
N LEU A 181 23.13 -1.41 2.00
CA LEU A 181 23.22 -0.82 0.66
C LEU A 181 23.69 -1.85 -0.38
N ASN A 182 24.72 -2.63 -0.08
CA ASN A 182 25.21 -3.67 -0.98
C ASN A 182 24.14 -4.73 -1.30
N GLN A 183 23.40 -5.18 -0.30
CA GLN A 183 22.32 -6.14 -0.50
C GLN A 183 21.15 -5.52 -1.30
N LEU A 184 20.79 -4.29 -1.00
CA LEU A 184 19.71 -3.57 -1.70
C LEU A 184 20.07 -3.35 -3.18
N ASP A 185 21.31 -2.95 -3.48
CA ASP A 185 21.81 -2.80 -4.85
C ASP A 185 21.82 -4.14 -5.61
N ALA A 186 22.20 -5.22 -4.95
CA ALA A 186 22.14 -6.55 -5.53
C ALA A 186 20.70 -6.97 -5.87
N ALA A 187 19.75 -6.68 -4.98
CA ALA A 187 18.33 -6.97 -5.18
C ALA A 187 17.73 -6.14 -6.33
N ILE A 188 18.05 -4.84 -6.40
CA ILE A 188 17.62 -3.95 -7.48
C ILE A 188 18.12 -4.48 -8.83
N ARG A 189 19.42 -4.81 -8.93
CA ARG A 189 20.00 -5.38 -10.16
C ARG A 189 19.36 -6.72 -10.54
N ALA A 190 19.09 -7.58 -9.57
CA ALA A 190 18.46 -8.88 -9.81
C ALA A 190 17.02 -8.73 -10.34
N ARG A 191 16.26 -7.77 -9.79
CA ARG A 191 14.89 -7.47 -10.24
C ARG A 191 14.89 -6.89 -11.66
N GLY A 192 15.81 -5.98 -11.97
CA GLY A 192 15.97 -5.42 -13.33
C GLY A 192 16.21 -6.51 -14.37
N ARG A 193 17.17 -7.42 -14.12
CA ARG A 193 17.45 -8.55 -15.02
C ARG A 193 16.25 -9.50 -15.21
N ARG A 194 15.45 -9.71 -14.16
CA ARG A 194 14.23 -10.55 -14.27
C ARG A 194 13.17 -9.87 -15.14
N ALA A 195 12.94 -8.58 -14.92
CA ALA A 195 11.98 -7.80 -15.71
C ALA A 195 12.35 -7.74 -17.18
N GLU A 196 13.65 -7.58 -17.51
CA GLU A 196 14.16 -7.58 -18.87
C GLU A 196 13.94 -8.93 -19.57
N LYS A 197 14.31 -10.04 -18.91
CA LYS A 197 14.08 -11.40 -19.44
C LYS A 197 12.59 -11.70 -19.67
N GLU A 198 11.72 -11.22 -18.76
CA GLU A 198 10.29 -11.43 -18.92
C GLU A 198 9.72 -10.60 -20.09
N ARG A 199 10.25 -9.38 -20.30
CA ARG A 199 9.90 -8.55 -21.45
C ARG A 199 10.35 -9.18 -22.77
N GLU A 200 11.59 -9.67 -22.84
CA GLU A 200 12.11 -10.38 -24.02
C GLU A 200 11.28 -11.62 -24.35
N ARG A 201 10.92 -12.40 -23.31
CA ARG A 201 10.08 -13.58 -23.49
C ARG A 201 8.71 -13.25 -24.06
N ARG A 202 8.07 -12.18 -23.60
CA ARG A 202 6.75 -11.74 -24.13
C ARG A 202 6.84 -11.32 -25.59
N LEU A 203 7.93 -10.63 -25.98
CA LEU A 203 8.15 -10.22 -27.37
C LEU A 203 8.41 -11.40 -28.32
N LEU A 204 8.84 -12.55 -27.82
CA LEU A 204 9.04 -13.77 -28.60
C LEU A 204 7.78 -14.65 -28.69
N GLU A 205 6.79 -14.40 -27.84
CA GLU A 205 5.51 -15.11 -27.81
C GLU A 205 4.39 -14.38 -28.62
N GLU A 206 4.65 -13.14 -29.09
CA GLU A 206 3.83 -12.35 -30.04
C GLU A 206 4.25 -12.58 -31.50
#